data_dca211d5bae7300c4d84cecd895afade
#
_entry.id   dca211d5bae7300c4d84cecd895afade
#
_cell.length_a   1.000
_cell.length_b   1.000
_cell.length_c   1.000
_cell.angle_alpha   90.00
_cell.angle_beta   90.00
_cell.angle_gamma   90.00
#
_symmetry.space_group_name_H-M   'P 1'
#
loop_
_entity.id
_entity.type
_entity.pdbx_description
1 polymer ?
#
loop_
_entity_poly.entity_id
_entity_poly.type
_entity_poly.pdbx_seq_one_letter_code
_entity_poly.pdbx_strand_id
1 'polypeptide(L)'
;MAKFHNIRVKDIYKETDDCSVITFDVPEDLHNAFNFSQGQHLTLKAIINGEDTRRSYSLCSSPIDKEWKVAVKKIHGGKFSTYVNDTLKSGDMLEIMEPSGTFGVDIDNSK
;
A
#
# COMPACT_ATOMS: atom_id res chain seq x y z
N MET A 1 -9.59 -15.24 6.20
CA MET A 1 -8.14 -15.20 6.14
C MET A 1 -7.65 -14.23 5.08
N ALA A 2 -6.73 -13.38 5.46
CA ALA A 2 -6.20 -12.39 4.54
C ALA A 2 -5.32 -13.06 3.48
N LYS A 3 -5.35 -12.53 2.28
CA LYS A 3 -4.53 -13.08 1.23
C LYS A 3 -3.95 -11.94 0.38
N PHE A 4 -2.77 -12.18 -0.15
CA PHE A 4 -2.09 -11.20 -0.97
C PHE A 4 -2.45 -11.39 -2.44
N HIS A 5 -2.60 -10.26 -3.13
CA HIS A 5 -2.86 -10.24 -4.56
C HIS A 5 -1.71 -9.53 -5.25
N ASN A 6 -1.36 -9.99 -6.44
CA ASN A 6 -0.34 -9.32 -7.25
C ASN A 6 -1.00 -8.13 -7.93
N ILE A 7 -0.59 -6.93 -7.54
CA ILE A 7 -1.17 -5.69 -8.05
C ILE A 7 -0.05 -4.86 -8.69
N ARG A 8 -0.34 -4.32 -9.86
CA ARG A 8 0.62 -3.50 -10.57
C ARG A 8 0.64 -2.08 -10.03
N VAL A 9 1.84 -1.50 -9.94
CA VAL A 9 1.98 -0.09 -9.62
C VAL A 9 1.62 0.70 -10.87
N LYS A 10 0.52 1.45 -10.79
CA LYS A 10 0.07 2.26 -11.90
C LYS A 10 0.94 3.49 -12.07
N ASP A 11 1.27 4.12 -10.96
CA ASP A 11 2.07 5.32 -10.96
C ASP A 11 2.78 5.47 -9.62
N ILE A 12 3.92 6.10 -9.64
CA ILE A 12 4.65 6.44 -8.42
C ILE A 12 5.36 7.76 -8.66
N TYR A 13 5.19 8.69 -7.73
CA TYR A 13 5.85 9.96 -7.87
C TYR A 13 6.32 10.45 -6.50
N LYS A 14 7.35 11.26 -6.51
CA LYS A 14 7.87 11.85 -5.28
C LYS A 14 7.10 13.11 -4.94
N GLU A 15 6.46 13.08 -3.78
CA GLU A 15 5.77 14.25 -3.26
C GLU A 15 6.78 15.19 -2.62
N THR A 16 7.78 14.61 -1.97
CA THR A 16 8.92 15.34 -1.41
C THR A 16 10.17 14.50 -1.66
N ASP A 17 11.33 14.97 -1.26
CA ASP A 17 12.58 14.25 -1.46
C ASP A 17 12.56 12.87 -0.81
N ASP A 18 11.81 12.70 0.28
CA ASP A 18 11.79 11.46 1.04
C ASP A 18 10.42 10.82 1.14
N CYS A 19 9.44 11.27 0.35
CA CYS A 19 8.10 10.68 0.39
C CYS A 19 7.61 10.42 -1.03
N SER A 20 7.21 9.18 -1.29
CA SER A 20 6.65 8.78 -2.57
C SER A 20 5.19 8.40 -2.41
N VAL A 21 4.38 8.75 -3.40
CA VAL A 21 2.98 8.34 -3.45
C VAL A 21 2.84 7.26 -4.52
N ILE A 22 2.29 6.13 -4.12
CA ILE A 22 2.07 5.00 -5.02
C ILE A 22 0.58 4.92 -5.33
N THR A 23 0.25 4.86 -6.63
CA THR A 23 -1.10 4.57 -7.09
C THR A 23 -1.11 3.16 -7.64
N PHE A 24 -2.06 2.35 -7.20
CA PHE A 24 -2.16 0.96 -7.61
C PHE A 24 -3.22 0.77 -8.68
N ASP A 25 -2.91 -0.10 -9.65
CA ASP A 25 -3.83 -0.46 -10.71
C ASP A 25 -4.55 -1.74 -10.29
N VAL A 26 -5.64 -1.57 -9.53
CA VAL A 26 -6.42 -2.70 -9.03
C VAL A 26 -7.33 -3.19 -10.14
N PRO A 27 -7.22 -4.47 -10.57
CA PRO A 27 -8.09 -4.99 -11.64
C PRO A 27 -9.56 -4.85 -11.28
N GLU A 28 -10.37 -4.66 -12.28
CA GLU A 28 -11.79 -4.43 -12.08
C GLU A 28 -12.46 -5.56 -11.30
N ASP A 29 -12.07 -6.79 -11.54
CA ASP A 29 -12.65 -7.94 -10.85
C ASP A 29 -12.27 -7.99 -9.37
N LEU A 30 -11.32 -7.17 -8.93
CA LEU A 30 -10.93 -7.07 -7.53
C LEU A 30 -11.46 -5.81 -6.86
N HIS A 31 -12.18 -4.97 -7.58
CA HIS A 31 -12.64 -3.70 -6.98
C HIS A 31 -13.51 -3.92 -5.76
N ASN A 32 -14.37 -4.94 -5.77
CA ASN A 32 -15.20 -5.22 -4.60
C ASN A 32 -14.37 -5.67 -3.40
N ALA A 33 -13.37 -6.52 -3.64
CA ALA A 33 -12.51 -7.01 -2.57
C ALA A 33 -11.63 -5.89 -2.01
N PHE A 34 -11.28 -4.91 -2.85
CA PHE A 34 -10.43 -3.80 -2.46
C PHE A 34 -11.20 -2.54 -2.08
N ASN A 35 -12.52 -2.65 -1.99
CA ASN A 35 -13.33 -1.52 -1.53
C ASN A 35 -12.88 -1.11 -0.13
N PHE A 36 -12.79 0.18 0.13
CA PHE A 36 -12.25 0.64 1.40
C PHE A 36 -13.03 1.82 1.94
N SER A 37 -12.90 2.00 3.25
CA SER A 37 -13.42 3.17 3.95
C SER A 37 -12.25 4.07 4.30
N GLN A 38 -12.53 5.34 4.48
CA GLN A 38 -11.49 6.29 4.83
C GLN A 38 -10.79 5.86 6.11
N GLY A 39 -9.46 5.92 6.12
CA GLY A 39 -8.67 5.55 7.28
C GLY A 39 -8.18 4.11 7.28
N GLN A 40 -8.61 3.32 6.32
CA GLN A 40 -8.12 1.95 6.23
C GLN A 40 -6.71 1.89 5.65
N HIS A 41 -6.08 0.73 5.78
CA HIS A 41 -4.69 0.51 5.38
C HIS A 41 -4.60 -0.54 4.28
N LEU A 42 -3.55 -0.44 3.49
CA LEU A 42 -3.13 -1.53 2.62
C LEU A 42 -1.83 -2.10 3.17
N THR A 43 -1.74 -3.42 3.23
CA THR A 43 -0.50 -4.08 3.60
C THR A 43 0.21 -4.48 2.32
N LEU A 44 1.42 -3.97 2.16
CA LEU A 44 2.25 -4.21 0.98
C LEU A 44 3.35 -5.19 1.33
N LYS A 45 3.64 -6.10 0.40
CA LYS A 45 4.66 -7.12 0.60
C LYS A 45 5.61 -7.11 -0.59
N ALA A 46 6.89 -7.16 -0.31
CA ALA A 46 7.91 -7.28 -1.34
C ALA A 46 9.05 -8.13 -0.82
N ILE A 47 9.72 -8.81 -1.73
CA ILE A 47 10.94 -9.54 -1.40
C ILE A 47 12.10 -8.59 -1.63
N ILE A 48 12.74 -8.19 -0.56
CA ILE A 48 13.83 -7.22 -0.60
C ILE A 48 15.09 -7.92 -0.11
N ASN A 49 16.10 -8.01 -0.98
CA ASN A 49 17.34 -8.71 -0.68
C ASN A 49 17.09 -10.15 -0.21
N GLY A 50 16.10 -10.81 -0.83
CA GLY A 50 15.76 -12.19 -0.48
C GLY A 50 14.90 -12.33 0.76
N GLU A 51 14.48 -11.23 1.35
CA GLU A 51 13.74 -11.23 2.62
C GLU A 51 12.31 -10.76 2.40
N ASP A 52 11.34 -11.52 2.93
CA ASP A 52 9.92 -11.16 2.90
C ASP A 52 9.72 -9.95 3.80
N THR A 53 9.34 -8.83 3.22
CA THR A 53 9.18 -7.58 3.95
C THR A 53 7.77 -7.08 3.75
N ARG A 54 7.05 -6.85 4.84
CA ARG A 54 5.66 -6.40 4.83
C ARG A 54 5.49 -5.14 5.65
N ARG A 55 4.72 -4.21 5.14
CA ARG A 55 4.42 -2.97 5.86
C ARG A 55 3.02 -2.50 5.50
N SER A 56 2.36 -1.87 6.45
CA SER A 56 1.03 -1.32 6.24
C SER A 56 1.10 0.19 6.13
N TYR A 57 0.36 0.74 5.18
CA TYR A 57 0.30 2.18 4.96
C TYR A 57 -1.16 2.60 4.83
N SER A 58 -1.47 3.78 5.35
CA SER A 58 -2.83 4.31 5.25
C SER A 58 -3.14 4.70 3.83
N LEU A 59 -4.36 4.40 3.41
CA LEU A 59 -4.86 4.88 2.12
C LEU A 59 -5.07 6.37 2.21
N CYS A 60 -4.48 7.11 1.30
CA CYS A 60 -4.57 8.56 1.28
C CYS A 60 -5.49 9.08 0.20
N SER A 61 -6.11 8.20 -0.57
CA SER A 61 -7.09 8.57 -1.57
C SER A 61 -8.49 8.47 -0.97
N SER A 62 -9.44 9.12 -1.63
CA SER A 62 -10.84 9.03 -1.23
C SER A 62 -11.46 7.77 -1.80
N PRO A 63 -12.31 7.05 -1.04
CA PRO A 63 -13.03 5.90 -1.60
C PRO A 63 -13.89 6.27 -2.81
N ILE A 64 -14.36 7.50 -2.87
CA ILE A 64 -15.20 7.98 -3.97
C ILE A 64 -14.42 8.02 -5.29
N ASP A 65 -13.14 8.30 -5.21
CA ASP A 65 -12.31 8.44 -6.40
C ASP A 65 -11.98 7.11 -7.06
N LYS A 66 -12.25 6.00 -6.39
CA LYS A 66 -11.93 4.66 -6.86
C LYS A 66 -10.45 4.54 -7.23
N GLU A 67 -9.61 5.13 -6.40
CA GLU A 67 -8.17 5.05 -6.53
C GLU A 67 -7.59 4.50 -5.25
N TRP A 68 -6.51 3.76 -5.39
CA TRP A 68 -5.82 3.18 -4.24
C TRP A 68 -4.44 3.79 -4.18
N LYS A 69 -4.26 4.75 -3.28
CA LYS A 69 -2.99 5.48 -3.13
C LYS A 69 -2.51 5.41 -1.70
N VAL A 70 -1.22 5.20 -1.56
CA VAL A 70 -0.57 5.27 -0.24
C VAL A 70 0.66 6.16 -0.36
N ALA A 71 0.96 6.87 0.71
CA ALA A 71 2.16 7.70 0.79
C ALA A 71 3.17 6.97 1.66
N VAL A 72 4.39 6.81 1.15
CA VAL A 72 5.45 6.08 1.83
C VAL A 72 6.62 7.02 2.07
N LYS A 73 6.79 7.43 3.32
CA LYS A 73 7.91 8.27 3.69
C LYS A 73 9.14 7.40 3.94
N LYS A 74 10.26 7.80 3.37
CA LYS A 74 11.51 7.08 3.53
C LYS A 74 12.01 7.25 4.97
N ILE A 75 12.16 6.14 5.67
CA ILE A 75 12.63 6.13 7.05
C ILE A 75 14.07 5.65 7.04
N HIS A 76 14.93 6.37 7.76
CA HIS A 76 16.33 5.99 7.84
C HIS A 76 16.44 4.57 8.39
N GLY A 77 17.10 3.70 7.64
CA GLY A 77 17.23 2.30 8.01
C GLY A 77 16.01 1.44 7.69
N GLY A 78 14.94 2.03 7.17
CA GLY A 78 13.74 1.28 6.82
C GLY A 78 13.90 0.60 5.47
N LYS A 79 13.84 -0.74 5.47
CA LYS A 79 14.04 -1.50 4.23
C LYS A 79 12.96 -1.23 3.19
N PHE A 80 11.70 -1.32 3.60
CA PHE A 80 10.60 -1.19 2.66
C PHE A 80 10.48 0.23 2.13
N SER A 81 10.55 1.22 3.02
CA SER A 81 10.40 2.61 2.61
C SER A 81 11.54 3.05 1.69
N THR A 82 12.74 2.53 1.94
CA THR A 82 13.89 2.82 1.06
C THR A 82 13.68 2.18 -0.31
N TYR A 83 13.22 0.93 -0.34
CA TYR A 83 12.92 0.24 -1.59
C TYR A 83 11.90 1.03 -2.41
N VAL A 84 10.82 1.49 -1.78
CA VAL A 84 9.79 2.26 -2.48
C VAL A 84 10.33 3.55 -3.05
N ASN A 85 11.12 4.27 -2.27
CA ASN A 85 11.58 5.59 -2.68
C ASN A 85 12.75 5.54 -3.67
N ASP A 86 13.55 4.48 -3.64
CA ASP A 86 14.77 4.41 -4.45
C ASP A 86 14.67 3.44 -5.62
N THR A 87 13.80 2.44 -5.57
CA THR A 87 13.84 1.33 -6.52
C THR A 87 12.51 1.09 -7.24
N LEU A 88 11.40 1.20 -6.53
CA LEU A 88 10.09 0.86 -7.10
C LEU A 88 9.71 1.83 -8.22
N LYS A 89 9.13 1.28 -9.29
CA LYS A 89 8.76 2.06 -10.48
C LYS A 89 7.36 1.69 -10.96
N SER A 90 6.78 2.59 -11.75
CA SER A 90 5.53 2.28 -12.45
C SER A 90 5.68 1.01 -13.27
N GLY A 91 4.69 0.16 -13.22
CA GLY A 91 4.72 -1.11 -13.91
C GLY A 91 5.25 -2.27 -13.09
N ASP A 92 5.90 -1.98 -11.96
CA ASP A 92 6.35 -3.04 -11.05
C ASP A 92 5.15 -3.66 -10.36
N MET A 93 5.32 -4.92 -9.93
CA MET A 93 4.27 -5.63 -9.21
C MET A 93 4.60 -5.68 -7.73
N LEU A 94 3.58 -5.52 -6.92
CA LEU A 94 3.69 -5.73 -5.48
C LEU A 94 2.58 -6.67 -5.05
N GLU A 95 2.82 -7.41 -3.99
CA GLU A 95 1.76 -8.19 -3.37
C GLU A 95 1.07 -7.32 -2.34
N ILE A 96 -0.25 -7.23 -2.44
CA ILE A 96 -1.04 -6.32 -1.62
C ILE A 96 -2.19 -7.09 -1.01
N MET A 97 -2.38 -6.91 0.29
CA MET A 97 -3.52 -7.45 1.01
C MET A 97 -4.69 -6.51 0.84
N GLU A 98 -5.90 -7.07 0.85
CA GLU A 98 -7.12 -6.27 0.77
C GLU A 98 -7.15 -5.21 1.88
N PRO A 99 -7.80 -4.06 1.64
CA PRO A 99 -7.84 -3.01 2.66
C PRO A 99 -8.34 -3.55 3.99
N SER A 100 -7.71 -3.13 5.07
CA SER A 100 -8.04 -3.61 6.39
C SER A 100 -7.89 -2.47 7.39
N GLY A 101 -8.17 -2.79 8.64
CA GLY A 101 -8.14 -1.79 9.69
C GLY A 101 -9.55 -1.37 10.01
N THR A 102 -9.88 -1.46 11.27
CA THR A 102 -11.20 -1.07 11.72
C THR A 102 -11.19 0.39 12.11
N PHE A 103 -11.92 1.14 11.38
CA PHE A 103 -11.99 2.55 11.65
C PHE A 103 -12.72 2.77 12.99
N GLY A 104 -12.01 3.28 13.96
CA GLY A 104 -12.59 3.64 15.23
C GLY A 104 -12.75 2.50 16.23
N VAL A 105 -12.14 1.39 16.03
CA VAL A 105 -12.28 0.25 16.93
C VAL A 105 -10.97 -0.06 17.60
N ASP A 106 -11.49 -0.89 17.18
CA ASP A 106 -10.82 -1.57 17.47
C ASP A 106 -10.16 -1.72 17.96
N ILE A 107 -10.09 -1.83 17.84
CA ILE A 107 -9.58 -2.06 18.02
C ILE A 107 -9.19 -2.40 18.71
N ASP A 108 -9.29 -2.93 18.74
CA ASP A 108 -8.73 -3.34 19.23
C ASP A 108 -8.37 -3.60 19.48
N ASN A 109 -8.61 -3.92 19.45
CA ASN A 109 -8.05 -4.12 19.55
C ASN A 109 -7.52 -4.02 19.55
N SER A 110 -7.75 -4.08 19.43
CA SER A 110 -7.04 -3.95 19.44
C SER A 110 -6.63 -3.78 19.65
N LYS A 111 -6.61 -3.86 19.76
CA LYS A 111 -6.02 -3.75 19.91
C LYS A 111 -5.72 -3.87 20.08
#